data_f62471f293f8ec38a53a32662fe94243
#
_entry.id   f62471f293f8ec38a53a32662fe94243
#
_cell.length_a   1.000
_cell.length_b   1.000
_cell.length_c   1.000
_cell.angle_alpha   90.00
_cell.angle_beta   90.00
_cell.angle_gamma   90.00
#
_symmetry.space_group_name_H-M   'P 1'
#
loop_
_entity.id
_entity.type
_entity.pdbx_description
1 polymer ?
#
loop_
_entity_poly.entity_id
_entity_poly.type
_entity_poly.pdbx_seq_one_letter_code
_entity_poly.pdbx_strand_id
1 'polypeptide(L)'
;CSVERDCRQLSRAFLPFADRNSEYAGDGVRLTSSQVKRINAVMQTCGFYNDAGEYSYLVGLPGKSGVGGGIGAVYPGRYAVATWSPRLNEKGNSVMGMKALELLTTYTRESIF
;
A
#
# COMPACT_ATOMS: atom_id res chain seq x y z
N CYS A 1 -7.32 15.70 -7.79
CA CYS A 1 -6.37 14.66 -8.18
C CYS A 1 -6.68 14.17 -9.58
N SER A 2 -5.85 14.51 -10.55
CA SER A 2 -6.08 14.16 -11.96
C SER A 2 -4.86 13.51 -12.59
N VAL A 3 -4.14 12.71 -11.80
CA VAL A 3 -2.96 11.99 -12.29
C VAL A 3 -3.41 10.60 -12.72
N GLU A 4 -3.26 10.31 -14.02
CA GLU A 4 -3.52 8.97 -14.54
C GLU A 4 -2.27 8.13 -14.46
N ARG A 5 -2.40 6.93 -13.86
CA ARG A 5 -1.30 5.96 -13.73
C ARG A 5 -1.85 4.55 -13.84
N ASP A 6 -1.03 3.64 -14.35
CA ASP A 6 -1.32 2.21 -14.30
C ASP A 6 -0.79 1.57 -13.00
N CYS A 7 -1.11 0.29 -12.78
CA CYS A 7 -0.67 -0.42 -11.57
C CYS A 7 0.85 -0.54 -11.48
N ARG A 8 1.54 -0.66 -12.59
CA ARG A 8 3.00 -0.73 -12.61
C ARG A 8 3.62 0.57 -12.12
N GLN A 9 3.10 1.70 -12.59
CA GLN A 9 3.57 3.02 -12.17
C GLN A 9 3.24 3.26 -10.69
N LEU A 10 2.04 2.85 -10.25
CA LEU A 10 1.62 3.00 -8.87
C LEU A 10 2.49 2.15 -7.93
N SER A 11 2.79 0.90 -8.28
CA SER A 11 3.68 0.08 -7.46
C SER A 11 5.09 0.66 -7.37
N ARG A 12 5.60 1.23 -8.46
CA ARG A 12 6.89 1.92 -8.46
C ARG A 12 6.89 3.14 -7.54
N ALA A 13 5.79 3.89 -7.51
CA ALA A 13 5.67 5.03 -6.61
C ALA A 13 5.73 4.63 -5.14
N PHE A 14 5.35 3.39 -4.80
CA PHE A 14 5.40 2.85 -3.44
C PHE A 14 6.74 2.19 -3.08
N LEU A 15 7.62 1.92 -4.04
CA LEU A 15 8.91 1.30 -3.76
C LEU A 15 9.74 2.00 -2.69
N PRO A 16 9.81 3.35 -2.62
CA PRO A 16 10.55 4.03 -1.56
C PRO A 16 10.08 3.65 -0.16
N PHE A 17 8.83 3.28 0.01
CA PHE A 17 8.27 2.89 1.32
C PHE A 17 8.57 1.44 1.67
N ALA A 18 9.01 0.64 0.71
CA ALA A 18 9.50 -0.72 0.95
C ALA A 18 10.99 -0.76 1.29
N ASP A 19 11.72 0.31 1.03
CA ASP A 19 13.17 0.37 1.21
C ASP A 19 13.55 0.78 2.63
N ARG A 20 13.89 -0.20 3.46
CA ARG A 20 14.30 0.04 4.85
C ARG A 20 15.66 0.71 4.98
N ASN A 21 16.50 0.60 3.96
CA ASN A 21 17.90 1.06 4.03
C ASN A 21 18.11 2.42 3.37
N SER A 22 17.04 3.03 2.87
CA SER A 22 17.09 4.31 2.15
C SER A 22 18.01 4.27 0.91
N GLU A 23 18.11 3.10 0.29
CA GLU A 23 18.90 2.90 -0.93
C GLU A 23 18.19 3.34 -2.18
N TYR A 24 16.86 3.30 -2.16
CA TYR A 24 16.06 3.73 -3.28
C TYR A 24 15.88 5.23 -3.26
N ALA A 25 16.52 5.89 -4.19
CA ALA A 25 16.34 7.32 -4.43
C ALA A 25 15.65 7.49 -5.78
N GLY A 26 14.34 7.71 -5.78
CA GLY A 26 13.63 8.14 -6.98
C GLY A 26 13.86 9.63 -7.19
N ASP A 27 14.17 10.05 -8.40
CA ASP A 27 14.20 11.45 -8.84
C ASP A 27 14.79 12.47 -7.85
N GLY A 28 15.86 12.08 -7.15
CA GLY A 28 16.54 12.97 -6.19
C GLY A 28 15.89 13.08 -4.82
N VAL A 29 14.77 12.41 -4.59
CA VAL A 29 14.15 12.35 -3.26
C VAL A 29 14.63 11.11 -2.53
N ARG A 30 15.31 11.32 -1.41
CA ARG A 30 15.78 10.23 -0.56
C ARG A 30 15.10 10.33 0.80
N LEU A 31 14.41 9.26 1.20
CA LEU A 31 13.79 9.16 2.52
C LEU A 31 14.74 8.45 3.47
N THR A 32 14.83 8.93 4.70
CA THR A 32 15.57 8.22 5.74
C THR A 32 14.77 7.00 6.20
N SER A 33 15.45 6.03 6.78
CA SER A 33 14.83 4.85 7.39
C SER A 33 13.74 5.23 8.40
N SER A 34 13.98 6.26 9.20
CA SER A 34 13.01 6.77 10.17
C SER A 34 11.77 7.37 9.50
N GLN A 35 11.95 8.10 8.40
CA GLN A 35 10.83 8.67 7.65
C GLN A 35 9.99 7.57 7.00
N VAL A 36 10.63 6.56 6.40
CA VAL A 36 9.94 5.41 5.81
C VAL A 36 9.12 4.67 6.88
N LYS A 37 9.73 4.41 8.03
CA LYS A 37 9.05 3.75 9.15
C LYS A 37 7.83 4.54 9.61
N ARG A 38 7.94 5.85 9.70
CA ARG A 38 6.83 6.72 10.10
C ARG A 38 5.71 6.72 9.08
N ILE A 39 6.03 6.83 7.79
CA ILE A 39 5.04 6.81 6.72
C ILE A 39 4.28 5.47 6.73
N ASN A 40 5.00 4.36 6.83
CA ASN A 40 4.38 3.04 6.88
C ASN A 40 3.48 2.85 8.10
N ALA A 41 3.89 3.36 9.25
CA ALA A 41 3.06 3.32 10.46
C ALA A 41 1.77 4.14 10.30
N VAL A 42 1.84 5.31 9.68
CA VAL A 42 0.67 6.13 9.40
C VAL A 42 -0.27 5.42 8.41
N MET A 43 0.27 4.86 7.33
CA MET A 43 -0.54 4.09 6.37
C MET A 43 -1.24 2.91 7.05
N GLN A 44 -0.56 2.23 7.97
CA GLN A 44 -1.12 1.08 8.66
C GLN A 44 -2.33 1.45 9.53
N THR A 45 -2.33 2.65 10.09
CA THR A 45 -3.39 3.10 11.01
C THR A 45 -4.52 3.86 10.32
N CYS A 46 -4.28 4.50 9.19
CA CYS A 46 -5.29 5.37 8.55
C CYS A 46 -5.28 5.34 7.01
N GLY A 47 -4.59 4.39 6.40
CA GLY A 47 -4.47 4.32 4.94
C GLY A 47 -5.74 3.88 4.21
N PHE A 48 -6.73 3.34 4.92
CA PHE A 48 -7.95 2.74 4.33
C PHE A 48 -9.22 3.34 4.93
N TYR A 49 -9.18 4.60 5.30
CA TYR A 49 -10.32 5.27 5.92
C TYR A 49 -10.82 4.46 7.11
N ASN A 50 -12.13 4.19 7.19
CA ASN A 50 -12.70 3.45 8.31
C ASN A 50 -12.47 1.92 8.24
N ASP A 51 -11.86 1.43 7.16
CA ASP A 51 -11.49 0.02 7.01
C ASP A 51 -10.08 -0.30 7.50
N ALA A 52 -9.34 0.69 8.01
CA ALA A 52 -7.91 0.52 8.33
C ALA A 52 -7.64 -0.64 9.29
N GLY A 53 -8.45 -0.80 10.32
CA GLY A 53 -8.30 -1.89 11.29
C GLY A 53 -8.56 -3.26 10.67
N GLU A 54 -9.65 -3.39 9.92
CA GLU A 54 -9.99 -4.64 9.24
C GLU A 54 -8.96 -4.99 8.17
N TYR A 55 -8.53 -4.00 7.39
CA TYR A 55 -7.48 -4.19 6.39
C TYR A 55 -6.17 -4.67 7.05
N SER A 56 -5.79 -4.10 8.19
CA SER A 56 -4.59 -4.53 8.93
C SER A 56 -4.69 -5.99 9.34
N TYR A 57 -5.85 -6.43 9.79
CA TYR A 57 -6.08 -7.81 10.18
C TYR A 57 -6.09 -8.76 8.97
N LEU A 58 -6.83 -8.41 7.91
CA LEU A 58 -7.02 -9.29 6.76
C LEU A 58 -5.80 -9.34 5.84
N VAL A 59 -5.15 -8.23 5.64
CA VAL A 59 -4.03 -8.10 4.70
C VAL A 59 -2.69 -8.01 5.42
N GLY A 60 -2.57 -7.07 6.36
CA GLY A 60 -1.34 -6.94 7.14
C GLY A 60 -0.17 -6.33 6.37
N LEU A 61 -0.43 -5.40 5.47
CA LEU A 61 0.59 -4.62 4.75
C LEU A 61 0.29 -3.13 4.89
N PRO A 62 1.26 -2.29 5.25
CA PRO A 62 1.07 -0.85 5.15
C PRO A 62 0.66 -0.47 3.73
N GLY A 63 -0.37 0.34 3.60
CA GLY A 63 -0.87 0.71 2.30
C GLY A 63 -1.80 1.90 2.34
N LYS A 64 -2.15 2.38 1.14
CA LYS A 64 -3.06 3.51 0.95
C LYS A 64 -4.02 3.21 -0.17
N SER A 65 -5.30 3.40 0.10
CA SER A 65 -6.35 3.32 -0.90
C SER A 65 -6.68 4.70 -1.49
N GLY A 66 -7.27 4.69 -2.66
CA GLY A 66 -7.77 5.89 -3.31
C GLY A 66 -9.16 5.68 -3.88
N VAL A 67 -9.97 6.73 -3.89
CA VAL A 67 -11.34 6.67 -4.42
C VAL A 67 -11.39 6.43 -5.93
N GLY A 68 -10.25 6.47 -6.62
CA GLY A 68 -10.14 6.04 -8.01
C GLY A 68 -10.11 4.52 -8.20
N GLY A 69 -10.12 3.74 -7.12
CA GLY A 69 -10.09 2.28 -7.16
C GLY A 69 -8.70 1.66 -7.04
N GLY A 70 -7.67 2.49 -6.90
CA GLY A 70 -6.29 2.01 -6.72
C GLY A 70 -5.94 1.77 -5.27
N ILE A 71 -5.09 0.79 -5.03
CA ILE A 71 -4.47 0.52 -3.73
C ILE A 71 -2.99 0.28 -3.96
N GLY A 72 -2.13 1.00 -3.23
CA GLY A 72 -0.72 0.70 -3.14
C GLY A 72 -0.38 0.19 -1.76
N ALA A 73 0.44 -0.83 -1.67
CA ALA A 73 0.86 -1.42 -0.41
C ALA A 73 2.32 -1.87 -0.48
N VAL A 74 2.94 -2.02 0.67
CA VAL A 74 4.33 -2.46 0.74
C VAL A 74 4.52 -3.55 1.79
N TYR A 75 5.42 -4.47 1.49
CA TYR A 75 6.03 -5.30 2.52
C TYR A 75 7.41 -4.69 2.82
N PRO A 76 7.59 -4.05 3.99
CA PRO A 76 8.84 -3.36 4.28
C PRO A 76 10.06 -4.26 4.15
N GLY A 77 11.02 -3.82 3.33
CA GLY A 77 12.25 -4.55 3.06
C GLY A 77 12.14 -5.61 1.97
N ARG A 78 10.97 -5.78 1.32
CA ARG A 78 10.77 -6.85 0.33
C ARG A 78 10.17 -6.38 -0.98
N TYR A 79 8.97 -5.79 -0.98
CA TYR A 79 8.31 -5.43 -2.24
C TYR A 79 7.27 -4.33 -2.05
N ALA A 80 6.87 -3.75 -3.16
CA ALA A 80 5.68 -2.92 -3.28
C ALA A 80 4.71 -3.58 -4.25
N VAL A 81 3.43 -3.43 -4.00
CA VAL A 81 2.36 -4.00 -4.81
C VAL A 81 1.26 -2.98 -5.03
N ALA A 82 0.63 -3.02 -6.19
CA ALA A 82 -0.52 -2.18 -6.49
C ALA A 82 -1.63 -3.01 -7.10
N THR A 83 -2.86 -2.65 -6.75
CA THR A 83 -4.06 -3.21 -7.37
C THR A 83 -4.94 -2.07 -7.86
N TRP A 84 -5.74 -2.35 -8.86
CA TRP A 84 -6.77 -1.43 -9.31
C TRP A 84 -8.00 -2.21 -9.71
N SER A 85 -9.15 -1.80 -9.18
CA SER A 85 -10.44 -2.31 -9.61
C SER A 85 -11.52 -1.32 -9.22
N PRO A 86 -12.47 -1.05 -10.12
CA PRO A 86 -13.65 -0.27 -9.76
C PRO A 86 -14.55 -1.07 -8.84
N ARG A 87 -15.58 -0.41 -8.37
CA ARG A 87 -16.53 -0.78 -7.35
C ARG A 87 -15.89 -0.65 -5.97
N LEU A 88 -16.19 0.49 -5.37
CA LEU A 88 -15.78 0.79 -4.01
C LEU A 88 -16.85 0.30 -3.04
N ASN A 89 -16.44 -0.04 -1.82
CA ASN A 89 -17.37 -0.27 -0.73
C ASN A 89 -17.91 1.07 -0.20
N GLU A 90 -18.78 1.03 0.80
CA GLU A 90 -19.38 2.23 1.40
C GLU A 90 -18.35 3.18 2.01
N LYS A 91 -17.18 2.67 2.36
CA LYS A 91 -16.10 3.43 2.97
C LYS A 91 -15.09 4.00 1.96
N GLY A 92 -15.31 3.76 0.67
CA GLY A 92 -14.49 4.32 -0.40
C GLY A 92 -13.30 3.47 -0.82
N ASN A 93 -13.24 2.21 -0.43
CA ASN A 93 -12.14 1.30 -0.76
C ASN A 93 -12.56 0.28 -1.82
N SER A 94 -11.63 -0.03 -2.75
CA SER A 94 -11.85 -1.04 -3.76
C SER A 94 -12.10 -2.42 -3.13
N VAL A 95 -13.28 -2.99 -3.37
CA VAL A 95 -13.67 -4.30 -2.82
C VAL A 95 -12.76 -5.40 -3.36
N MET A 96 -12.60 -5.47 -4.67
CA MET A 96 -11.77 -6.51 -5.30
C MET A 96 -10.28 -6.28 -5.07
N GLY A 97 -9.86 -5.01 -5.00
CA GLY A 97 -8.47 -4.67 -4.70
C GLY A 97 -8.05 -5.14 -3.31
N MET A 98 -8.88 -4.88 -2.30
CA MET A 98 -8.63 -5.37 -0.93
C MET A 98 -8.64 -6.90 -0.88
N LYS A 99 -9.57 -7.54 -1.58
CA LYS A 99 -9.64 -9.00 -1.63
C LYS A 99 -8.41 -9.62 -2.29
N ALA A 100 -7.92 -9.01 -3.36
CA ALA A 100 -6.70 -9.47 -4.02
C ALA A 100 -5.49 -9.42 -3.09
N LEU A 101 -5.35 -8.35 -2.30
CA LEU A 101 -4.26 -8.23 -1.33
C LEU A 101 -4.42 -9.21 -0.16
N GLU A 102 -5.65 -9.42 0.31
CA GLU A 102 -5.94 -10.45 1.33
C GLU A 102 -5.50 -11.83 0.84
N LEU A 103 -5.86 -12.20 -0.38
CA LEU A 103 -5.46 -13.48 -0.96
C LEU A 103 -3.94 -13.59 -1.14
N LEU A 104 -3.29 -12.49 -1.55
CA LEU A 104 -1.84 -12.47 -1.69
C LEU A 104 -1.15 -12.78 -0.36
N THR A 105 -1.49 -12.06 0.70
CA THR A 105 -0.82 -12.24 1.99
C THR A 105 -1.23 -13.52 2.69
N THR A 106 -2.46 -13.96 2.52
CA THR A 106 -2.92 -15.25 3.06
C THR A 106 -2.20 -16.41 2.38
N TYR A 107 -2.08 -16.37 1.06
CA TYR A 107 -1.43 -17.43 0.29
C TYR A 107 0.08 -17.48 0.55
N THR A 108 0.73 -16.31 0.59
CA THR A 108 2.18 -16.22 0.82
C THR A 108 2.56 -16.27 2.29
N ARG A 109 1.60 -16.07 3.19
CA ARG A 109 1.82 -15.93 4.64
C ARG A 109 2.76 -14.77 4.98
N GLU A 110 2.65 -13.69 4.24
CA GLU A 110 3.56 -12.54 4.36
C GLU A 110 2.89 -11.30 4.96
N SER A 111 2.04 -11.46 5.96
CA SER A 111 1.59 -10.33 6.78
C SER A 111 2.75 -9.82 7.65
N ILE A 112 2.76 -8.49 7.92
CA ILE A 112 3.75 -7.92 8.85
C ILE A 112 3.41 -8.22 10.33
N PHE A 113 2.25 -8.79 10.57
CA PHE A 113 1.80 -9.14 11.94
C PHE A 113 1.96 -10.63 12.23
#